data_12f6c2e37849c756fd89edd95f2971df
#
_entry.id   12f6c2e37849c756fd89edd95f2971df
#
_cell.length_a   1.000
_cell.length_b   1.000
_cell.length_c   1.000
_cell.angle_alpha   90.00
_cell.angle_beta   90.00
_cell.angle_gamma   90.00
#
_symmetry.space_group_name_H-M   'P 1'
#
loop_
_entity.id
_entity.type
_entity.pdbx_description
1 polymer ?
#
loop_
_entity_poly.entity_id
_entity_poly.type
_entity_poly.pdbx_seq_one_letter_code
_entity_poly.pdbx_strand_id
1 'polypeptide(L)'
;MKNIVTIALETYKQKVVSKVFVIILLVLMVGTFLGMNYEGILKKEEPSKETILVVSNNQETVTMLKEVGKGTNLNFVDGGQKLSDAEKELKDRASKTILKIEKSSAGLYEGKIYYEGALQYNVSEQLQSLVTTVNQSIKLNQLNIDAAQQQFLNESTRLSLESLAGNQDNSVQTLILVYIVGFILYIAVMLFSTMVAQDIAVEKSSRVMEILLTTITPVQHLIGKIVGIGLVGVTQAAAIFGAAYASYGIFGDSTGVFDFLSEGKNSQAIILAAICFVLGYLLYSVTAAILGSVVSSVQEVQQLMYILIIPLFIAMFMVMILATGLGSNQATIISSYIPYLSPIVMYARYMLGDASLNAFAVAMGINLVFTMILAFLGKSVYQGGVFIYS
;
A
#
# COMPACT_ATOMS: atom_id res chain seq x y z
N MET A 1 34.12 1.77 21.72
CA MET A 1 33.56 2.15 20.39
C MET A 1 34.12 1.28 19.27
N LYS A 2 35.43 1.02 19.19
CA LYS A 2 36.04 0.19 18.11
C LYS A 2 35.35 -1.19 17.94
N ASN A 3 35.06 -1.90 19.02
CA ASN A 3 34.43 -3.22 18.99
C ASN A 3 33.00 -3.19 18.39
N ILE A 4 32.20 -2.17 18.75
CA ILE A 4 30.83 -2.00 18.20
C ILE A 4 30.88 -1.82 16.68
N VAL A 5 31.77 -0.96 16.20
CA VAL A 5 31.95 -0.72 14.76
C VAL A 5 32.40 -1.99 14.03
N THR A 6 33.34 -2.75 14.63
CA THR A 6 33.81 -4.02 14.04
C THR A 6 32.65 -5.03 13.91
N ILE A 7 31.84 -5.20 14.98
CA ILE A 7 30.70 -6.12 14.95
C ILE A 7 29.67 -5.67 13.92
N ALA A 8 29.37 -4.36 13.89
CA ALA A 8 28.39 -3.81 12.95
C ALA A 8 28.82 -4.03 11.49
N LEU A 9 30.08 -3.76 11.17
CA LEU A 9 30.62 -3.97 9.82
C LEU A 9 30.67 -5.45 9.43
N GLU A 10 31.06 -6.33 10.35
CA GLU A 10 31.08 -7.78 10.08
C GLU A 10 29.65 -8.31 9.86
N THR A 11 28.71 -7.95 10.72
CA THR A 11 27.29 -8.30 10.55
C THR A 11 26.72 -7.78 9.21
N TYR A 12 27.00 -6.53 8.90
CA TYR A 12 26.59 -5.91 7.64
C TYR A 12 27.15 -6.68 6.45
N LYS A 13 28.48 -6.93 6.43
CA LYS A 13 29.14 -7.64 5.34
C LYS A 13 28.58 -9.05 5.14
N GLN A 14 28.41 -9.81 6.22
CA GLN A 14 27.83 -11.16 6.16
C GLN A 14 26.43 -11.17 5.55
N LYS A 15 25.60 -10.19 5.90
CA LYS A 15 24.21 -10.10 5.41
C LYS A 15 24.13 -9.63 3.97
N VAL A 16 24.85 -8.56 3.60
CA VAL A 16 24.78 -8.00 2.24
C VAL A 16 25.35 -8.96 1.18
N VAL A 17 26.37 -9.76 1.53
CA VAL A 17 26.94 -10.74 0.59
C VAL A 17 26.12 -12.05 0.57
N SER A 18 25.16 -12.23 1.47
CA SER A 18 24.35 -13.45 1.49
C SER A 18 23.52 -13.60 0.21
N LYS A 19 23.49 -14.83 -0.34
CA LYS A 19 22.69 -15.13 -1.56
C LYS A 19 21.22 -14.74 -1.41
N VAL A 20 20.65 -14.95 -0.22
CA VAL A 20 19.25 -14.65 0.07
C VAL A 20 19.01 -13.14 -0.01
N PHE A 21 19.87 -12.32 0.59
CA PHE A 21 19.74 -10.86 0.53
C PHE A 21 19.84 -10.35 -0.91
N VAL A 22 20.84 -10.83 -1.66
CA VAL A 22 21.04 -10.41 -3.06
C VAL A 22 19.82 -10.76 -3.93
N ILE A 23 19.27 -11.98 -3.75
CA ILE A 23 18.07 -12.40 -4.49
C ILE A 23 16.88 -11.52 -4.13
N ILE A 24 16.62 -11.28 -2.84
CA ILE A 24 15.53 -10.42 -2.39
C ILE A 24 15.70 -8.99 -2.92
N LEU A 25 16.91 -8.45 -2.84
CA LEU A 25 17.25 -7.12 -3.34
C LEU A 25 16.96 -7.01 -4.85
N LEU A 26 17.42 -7.98 -5.64
CA LEU A 26 17.18 -8.00 -7.08
C LEU A 26 15.68 -8.11 -7.41
N VAL A 27 14.95 -8.97 -6.72
CA VAL A 27 13.50 -9.11 -6.90
C VAL A 27 12.78 -7.79 -6.59
N LEU A 28 13.17 -7.11 -5.51
CA LEU A 28 12.58 -5.81 -5.15
C LEU A 28 12.93 -4.72 -6.15
N MET A 29 14.20 -4.65 -6.61
CA MET A 29 14.62 -3.68 -7.63
C MET A 29 13.88 -3.90 -8.96
N VAL A 30 13.81 -5.15 -9.43
CA VAL A 30 13.08 -5.51 -10.65
C VAL A 30 11.59 -5.24 -10.47
N GLY A 31 11.01 -5.59 -9.32
CA GLY A 31 9.61 -5.33 -9.00
C GLY A 31 9.29 -3.83 -9.00
N THR A 32 10.15 -3.00 -8.43
CA THR A 32 10.01 -1.54 -8.45
C THR A 32 10.11 -1.00 -9.88
N PHE A 33 11.11 -1.46 -10.63
CA PHE A 33 11.31 -1.05 -12.02
C PHE A 33 10.12 -1.41 -12.91
N LEU A 34 9.62 -2.65 -12.82
CA LEU A 34 8.43 -3.10 -13.57
C LEU A 34 7.16 -2.39 -13.10
N GLY A 35 7.00 -2.20 -11.78
CA GLY A 35 5.85 -1.52 -11.21
C GLY A 35 5.74 -0.06 -11.64
N MET A 36 6.86 0.65 -11.76
CA MET A 36 6.86 2.03 -12.26
C MET A 36 6.64 2.15 -13.78
N ASN A 37 6.85 1.06 -14.52
CA ASN A 37 6.70 1.06 -15.97
C ASN A 37 5.54 0.18 -16.45
N TYR A 38 4.66 -0.28 -15.54
CA TYR A 38 3.60 -1.22 -15.88
C TYR A 38 2.68 -0.69 -16.97
N GLU A 39 2.36 0.60 -16.96
CA GLU A 39 1.56 1.23 -18.01
C GLU A 39 2.27 1.25 -19.37
N GLY A 40 3.58 1.52 -19.40
CA GLY A 40 4.37 1.49 -20.62
C GLY A 40 4.54 0.07 -21.18
N ILE A 41 4.60 -0.95 -20.30
CA ILE A 41 4.72 -2.35 -20.66
C ILE A 41 3.36 -2.91 -21.14
N LEU A 42 2.26 -2.52 -20.49
CA LEU A 42 0.92 -2.98 -20.83
C LEU A 42 0.24 -2.16 -21.92
N LYS A 43 0.62 -0.89 -22.13
CA LYS A 43 0.06 0.00 -23.16
C LYS A 43 0.43 -0.37 -24.61
N LYS A 44 1.09 -1.50 -24.85
CA LYS A 44 1.23 -2.02 -26.23
C LYS A 44 -0.03 -2.71 -26.77
N GLU A 45 -1.01 -2.98 -25.94
CA GLU A 45 -2.37 -3.23 -26.41
C GLU A 45 -3.16 -1.93 -26.22
N GLU A 46 -3.55 -1.28 -27.34
CA GLU A 46 -4.66 -0.29 -27.28
C GLU A 46 -5.74 -0.92 -26.41
N PRO A 47 -6.35 -0.16 -25.47
CA PRO A 47 -7.39 -0.73 -24.62
C PRO A 47 -8.43 -1.33 -25.57
N SER A 48 -8.44 -2.65 -25.66
CA SER A 48 -9.38 -3.37 -26.51
C SER A 48 -10.74 -2.94 -26.01
N LYS A 49 -11.46 -2.19 -26.87
CA LYS A 49 -12.81 -1.72 -26.52
C LYS A 49 -13.59 -2.93 -26.06
N GLU A 50 -14.06 -2.90 -24.82
CA GLU A 50 -14.80 -4.02 -24.29
C GLU A 50 -16.09 -4.18 -25.09
N THR A 51 -16.25 -5.33 -25.72
CA THR A 51 -17.37 -5.58 -26.60
C THR A 51 -18.57 -5.99 -25.76
N ILE A 52 -19.65 -5.21 -25.84
CA ILE A 52 -20.91 -5.43 -25.15
C ILE A 52 -21.92 -5.91 -26.20
N LEU A 53 -22.46 -7.11 -26.01
CA LEU A 53 -23.56 -7.61 -26.84
C LEU A 53 -24.87 -6.98 -26.35
N VAL A 54 -25.53 -6.24 -27.20
CA VAL A 54 -26.82 -5.58 -26.88
C VAL A 54 -27.98 -6.43 -27.40
N VAL A 55 -28.79 -6.90 -26.47
CA VAL A 55 -30.06 -7.61 -26.81
C VAL A 55 -31.22 -6.63 -26.65
N SER A 56 -31.87 -6.30 -27.78
CA SER A 56 -33.02 -5.38 -27.78
C SER A 56 -34.01 -5.77 -28.84
N ASN A 57 -35.30 -5.53 -28.56
CA ASN A 57 -36.40 -5.70 -29.53
C ASN A 57 -36.47 -4.55 -30.55
N ASN A 58 -35.70 -3.46 -30.34
CA ASN A 58 -35.66 -2.30 -31.23
C ASN A 58 -34.24 -2.01 -31.71
N GLN A 59 -34.03 -2.03 -33.00
CA GLN A 59 -32.75 -1.80 -33.64
C GLN A 59 -32.25 -0.35 -33.50
N GLU A 60 -33.15 0.61 -33.30
CA GLU A 60 -32.81 2.01 -33.00
C GLU A 60 -32.04 2.13 -31.67
N THR A 61 -32.37 1.28 -30.69
CA THR A 61 -31.69 1.25 -29.39
C THR A 61 -30.22 0.89 -29.52
N VAL A 62 -29.90 -0.08 -30.37
CA VAL A 62 -28.51 -0.50 -30.63
C VAL A 62 -27.73 0.63 -31.31
N THR A 63 -28.36 1.30 -32.29
CA THR A 63 -27.72 2.42 -33.00
C THR A 63 -27.45 3.59 -32.07
N MET A 64 -28.41 3.91 -31.22
CA MET A 64 -28.27 4.98 -30.21
C MET A 64 -27.15 4.68 -29.19
N LEU A 65 -27.09 3.46 -28.67
CA LEU A 65 -26.04 3.06 -27.77
C LEU A 65 -24.65 3.11 -28.44
N LYS A 66 -24.57 2.78 -29.72
CA LYS A 66 -23.34 2.94 -30.52
C LYS A 66 -22.92 4.40 -30.66
N GLU A 67 -23.87 5.32 -30.81
CA GLU A 67 -23.57 6.75 -30.92
C GLU A 67 -23.14 7.35 -29.58
N VAL A 68 -23.85 7.07 -28.51
CA VAL A 68 -23.53 7.57 -27.15
C VAL A 68 -22.24 6.94 -26.64
N GLY A 69 -21.93 5.71 -27.05
CA GLY A 69 -20.70 5.00 -26.71
C GLY A 69 -19.44 5.44 -27.47
N LYS A 70 -19.54 6.30 -28.50
CA LYS A 70 -18.37 6.73 -29.32
C LYS A 70 -17.27 7.44 -28.52
N GLY A 71 -17.52 7.92 -27.33
CA GLY A 71 -16.56 8.55 -26.42
C GLY A 71 -16.08 7.65 -25.28
N THR A 72 -16.47 6.37 -25.26
CA THR A 72 -16.14 5.42 -24.19
C THR A 72 -15.29 4.27 -24.71
N ASN A 73 -14.71 3.50 -23.77
CA ASN A 73 -13.97 2.27 -24.08
C ASN A 73 -14.88 1.07 -24.35
N LEU A 74 -16.19 1.31 -24.61
CA LEU A 74 -17.18 0.27 -24.86
C LEU A 74 -17.50 0.19 -26.36
N ASN A 75 -17.56 -1.01 -26.90
CA ASN A 75 -17.97 -1.30 -28.27
C ASN A 75 -19.29 -2.08 -28.25
N PHE A 76 -20.38 -1.42 -28.63
CA PHE A 76 -21.69 -2.04 -28.65
C PHE A 76 -21.94 -2.79 -29.96
N VAL A 77 -22.21 -4.09 -29.86
CA VAL A 77 -22.49 -4.98 -30.97
C VAL A 77 -23.92 -5.51 -30.82
N ASP A 78 -24.62 -5.64 -31.93
CA ASP A 78 -25.99 -6.19 -31.93
C ASP A 78 -25.92 -7.69 -31.56
N GLY A 79 -26.53 -8.07 -30.44
CA GLY A 79 -26.65 -9.44 -29.93
C GLY A 79 -28.01 -10.09 -30.28
N GLY A 80 -28.80 -9.44 -31.15
CA GLY A 80 -30.10 -9.97 -31.58
C GLY A 80 -31.25 -9.64 -30.62
N GLN A 81 -32.38 -10.32 -30.83
CA GLN A 81 -33.59 -10.07 -30.04
C GLN A 81 -33.78 -11.02 -28.85
N LYS A 82 -33.10 -12.17 -28.89
CA LYS A 82 -33.25 -13.19 -27.84
C LYS A 82 -31.93 -13.36 -27.06
N LEU A 83 -32.08 -13.43 -25.75
CA LEU A 83 -30.92 -13.65 -24.85
C LEU A 83 -30.18 -14.97 -25.17
N SER A 84 -30.96 -16.03 -25.55
CA SER A 84 -30.38 -17.33 -25.89
C SER A 84 -29.43 -17.32 -27.11
N ASP A 85 -29.63 -16.38 -28.02
CA ASP A 85 -28.80 -16.24 -29.22
C ASP A 85 -27.50 -15.48 -28.88
N ALA A 86 -27.61 -14.44 -28.05
CA ALA A 86 -26.48 -13.70 -27.51
C ALA A 86 -25.61 -14.56 -26.59
N GLU A 87 -26.18 -15.46 -25.80
CA GLU A 87 -25.44 -16.40 -24.95
C GLU A 87 -24.62 -17.42 -25.75
N LYS A 88 -25.10 -17.84 -26.93
CA LYS A 88 -24.33 -18.69 -27.84
C LYS A 88 -23.17 -17.93 -28.47
N GLU A 89 -23.42 -16.70 -28.88
CA GLU A 89 -22.43 -15.82 -29.50
C GLU A 89 -21.34 -15.38 -28.50
N LEU A 90 -21.68 -15.31 -27.20
CA LEU A 90 -20.74 -15.02 -26.12
C LEU A 90 -19.64 -16.06 -25.99
N LYS A 91 -19.94 -17.34 -26.27
CA LYS A 91 -18.97 -18.45 -26.24
C LYS A 91 -17.97 -18.44 -27.39
N ASP A 92 -18.37 -17.85 -28.51
CA ASP A 92 -17.56 -17.83 -29.74
C ASP A 92 -16.75 -16.52 -29.90
N ARG A 93 -17.05 -15.49 -29.13
CA ARG A 93 -16.38 -14.16 -29.18
C ARG A 93 -15.67 -13.81 -27.88
N ALA A 94 -14.71 -12.89 -27.97
CA ALA A 94 -14.00 -12.33 -26.81
C ALA A 94 -14.88 -11.46 -25.88
N SER A 95 -16.18 -11.31 -26.18
CA SER A 95 -17.15 -10.56 -25.37
C SER A 95 -17.59 -11.39 -24.16
N LYS A 96 -17.59 -10.78 -22.97
CA LYS A 96 -17.99 -11.43 -21.71
C LYS A 96 -19.24 -10.79 -21.09
N THR A 97 -19.82 -9.78 -21.76
CA THR A 97 -20.92 -8.98 -21.18
C THR A 97 -22.05 -8.80 -22.18
N ILE A 98 -23.27 -9.07 -21.74
CA ILE A 98 -24.51 -8.85 -22.51
C ILE A 98 -25.33 -7.78 -21.78
N LEU A 99 -25.76 -6.75 -22.49
CA LEU A 99 -26.73 -5.77 -22.05
C LEU A 99 -28.09 -6.06 -22.68
N LYS A 100 -29.01 -6.64 -21.93
CA LYS A 100 -30.40 -6.75 -22.36
C LYS A 100 -31.13 -5.44 -22.00
N ILE A 101 -31.64 -4.74 -23.00
CA ILE A 101 -32.31 -3.46 -22.80
C ILE A 101 -33.70 -3.45 -23.49
N GLU A 102 -34.69 -3.00 -22.75
CA GLU A 102 -36.08 -2.95 -23.18
C GLU A 102 -36.66 -1.55 -22.93
N LYS A 103 -37.60 -1.13 -23.76
CA LYS A 103 -38.30 0.16 -23.58
C LYS A 103 -39.55 -0.07 -22.75
N SER A 104 -39.64 0.61 -21.61
CA SER A 104 -40.80 0.59 -20.72
C SER A 104 -42.01 1.26 -21.38
N SER A 105 -43.22 1.04 -20.87
CA SER A 105 -44.45 1.70 -21.29
C SER A 105 -44.38 3.24 -21.19
N ALA A 106 -43.52 3.76 -20.30
CA ALA A 106 -43.24 5.20 -20.17
C ALA A 106 -42.23 5.73 -21.21
N GLY A 107 -41.74 4.89 -22.13
CA GLY A 107 -40.79 5.28 -23.15
C GLY A 107 -39.33 5.33 -22.65
N LEU A 108 -39.06 4.96 -21.39
CA LEU A 108 -37.73 4.93 -20.80
C LEU A 108 -37.05 3.55 -20.99
N TYR A 109 -35.74 3.53 -20.99
CA TYR A 109 -34.99 2.30 -21.12
C TYR A 109 -34.72 1.67 -19.75
N GLU A 110 -35.02 0.37 -19.65
CA GLU A 110 -34.67 -0.47 -18.51
C GLU A 110 -33.84 -1.63 -19.03
N GLY A 111 -32.78 -2.02 -18.29
CA GLY A 111 -31.87 -3.05 -18.74
C GLY A 111 -31.36 -3.96 -17.62
N LYS A 112 -30.93 -5.15 -18.05
CA LYS A 112 -30.21 -6.12 -17.20
C LYS A 112 -28.87 -6.45 -17.84
N ILE A 113 -27.83 -6.48 -17.00
CA ILE A 113 -26.49 -6.85 -17.41
C ILE A 113 -26.27 -8.33 -17.06
N TYR A 114 -25.93 -9.13 -18.06
CA TYR A 114 -25.52 -10.53 -17.89
C TYR A 114 -24.03 -10.62 -18.22
N TYR A 115 -23.26 -11.36 -17.42
CA TYR A 115 -21.82 -11.46 -17.57
C TYR A 115 -21.31 -12.87 -17.27
N GLU A 116 -20.19 -13.24 -17.90
CA GLU A 116 -19.49 -14.49 -17.64
C GLU A 116 -18.14 -14.17 -16.96
N GLY A 117 -17.90 -14.74 -15.78
CA GLY A 117 -16.72 -14.47 -14.96
C GLY A 117 -16.87 -13.27 -14.02
N ALA A 118 -15.79 -12.54 -13.76
CA ALA A 118 -15.81 -11.34 -12.94
C ALA A 118 -16.21 -10.11 -13.76
N LEU A 119 -17.36 -9.51 -13.46
CA LEU A 119 -17.72 -8.22 -14.04
C LEU A 119 -16.78 -7.13 -13.52
N GLN A 120 -16.13 -6.40 -14.41
CA GLN A 120 -15.35 -5.24 -14.01
C GLN A 120 -16.31 -4.16 -13.51
N TYR A 121 -16.09 -3.70 -12.28
CA TYR A 121 -16.95 -2.70 -11.61
C TYR A 121 -17.11 -1.44 -12.44
N ASN A 122 -16.05 -0.95 -13.09
CA ASN A 122 -16.05 0.19 -13.99
C ASN A 122 -16.99 0.03 -15.20
N VAL A 123 -17.17 -1.19 -15.75
CA VAL A 123 -18.04 -1.47 -16.88
C VAL A 123 -19.51 -1.34 -16.49
N SER A 124 -19.88 -1.89 -15.33
CA SER A 124 -21.27 -1.78 -14.84
C SER A 124 -21.67 -0.34 -14.53
N GLU A 125 -20.77 0.44 -13.91
CA GLU A 125 -21.01 1.88 -13.68
C GLU A 125 -21.14 2.68 -14.97
N GLN A 126 -20.26 2.43 -15.95
CA GLN A 126 -20.32 3.09 -17.25
C GLN A 126 -21.62 2.77 -17.97
N LEU A 127 -22.06 1.51 -18.00
CA LEU A 127 -23.32 1.11 -18.62
C LEU A 127 -24.52 1.74 -17.92
N GLN A 128 -24.53 1.77 -16.60
CA GLN A 128 -25.59 2.40 -15.81
C GLN A 128 -25.64 3.91 -16.04
N SER A 129 -24.48 4.58 -16.08
CA SER A 129 -24.37 6.01 -16.39
C SER A 129 -24.88 6.34 -17.78
N LEU A 130 -24.50 5.53 -18.79
CA LEU A 130 -24.97 5.71 -20.17
C LEU A 130 -26.50 5.58 -20.28
N VAL A 131 -27.10 4.52 -19.72
CA VAL A 131 -28.54 4.31 -19.74
C VAL A 131 -29.27 5.43 -19.00
N THR A 132 -28.72 5.90 -17.89
CA THR A 132 -29.27 7.02 -17.12
C THR A 132 -29.25 8.32 -17.93
N THR A 133 -28.14 8.65 -18.59
CA THR A 133 -28.01 9.85 -19.45
C THR A 133 -29.00 9.82 -20.59
N VAL A 134 -29.17 8.65 -21.23
CA VAL A 134 -30.17 8.46 -22.30
C VAL A 134 -31.59 8.69 -21.77
N ASN A 135 -31.93 8.11 -20.63
CA ASN A 135 -33.22 8.29 -20.01
C ASN A 135 -33.48 9.73 -19.59
N GLN A 136 -32.48 10.44 -19.10
CA GLN A 136 -32.57 11.88 -18.81
C GLN A 136 -32.87 12.67 -20.07
N SER A 137 -32.17 12.43 -21.17
CA SER A 137 -32.40 13.11 -22.45
C SER A 137 -33.84 12.88 -22.98
N ILE A 138 -34.37 11.65 -22.83
CA ILE A 138 -35.74 11.33 -23.22
C ILE A 138 -36.75 12.08 -22.35
N LYS A 139 -36.55 12.13 -21.03
CA LYS A 139 -37.42 12.86 -20.11
C LYS A 139 -37.44 14.36 -20.43
N LEU A 140 -36.28 14.95 -20.70
CA LEU A 140 -36.14 16.36 -21.06
C LEU A 140 -36.86 16.66 -22.38
N ASN A 141 -36.74 15.80 -23.38
CA ASN A 141 -37.45 15.94 -24.66
C ASN A 141 -38.97 15.80 -24.51
N GLN A 142 -39.44 14.88 -23.67
CA GLN A 142 -40.88 14.70 -23.39
C GLN A 142 -41.52 15.93 -22.69
N LEU A 143 -40.73 16.66 -21.91
CA LEU A 143 -41.14 17.86 -21.19
C LEU A 143 -41.08 19.12 -22.07
N ASN A 144 -40.75 19.01 -23.37
CA ASN A 144 -40.53 20.14 -24.30
C ASN A 144 -39.58 21.21 -23.77
N ILE A 145 -38.51 20.80 -23.07
CA ILE A 145 -37.53 21.68 -22.50
C ILE A 145 -36.58 22.16 -23.60
N ASP A 146 -36.47 23.49 -23.75
CA ASP A 146 -35.60 24.14 -24.72
C ASP A 146 -34.09 23.80 -24.45
N ALA A 147 -33.28 23.86 -25.51
CA ALA A 147 -31.83 23.56 -25.44
C ALA A 147 -31.11 24.41 -24.39
N ALA A 148 -31.51 25.68 -24.20
CA ALA A 148 -30.95 26.54 -23.15
C ALA A 148 -31.33 26.06 -21.73
N GLN A 149 -32.55 25.58 -21.56
CA GLN A 149 -33.03 25.01 -20.30
C GLN A 149 -32.40 23.64 -20.04
N GLN A 150 -32.14 22.83 -21.08
CA GLN A 150 -31.37 21.58 -20.97
C GLN A 150 -29.95 21.84 -20.50
N GLN A 151 -29.29 22.88 -21.02
CA GLN A 151 -27.94 23.25 -20.62
C GLN A 151 -27.93 23.69 -19.15
N PHE A 152 -28.91 24.47 -18.71
CA PHE A 152 -29.04 24.87 -17.30
C PHE A 152 -29.31 23.69 -16.37
N LEU A 153 -30.14 22.71 -16.78
CA LEU A 153 -30.43 21.49 -16.00
C LEU A 153 -29.24 20.52 -15.96
N ASN A 154 -28.38 20.53 -16.99
CA ASN A 154 -27.17 19.73 -17.08
C ASN A 154 -25.96 20.46 -16.49
N GLU A 155 -26.11 21.72 -16.10
CA GLU A 155 -25.07 22.46 -15.42
C GLU A 155 -24.84 21.78 -14.04
N SER A 156 -23.83 20.91 -14.01
CA SER A 156 -23.46 20.21 -12.78
C SER A 156 -23.01 21.24 -11.75
N THR A 157 -23.68 21.31 -10.64
CA THR A 157 -23.22 22.07 -9.48
C THR A 157 -21.81 21.55 -9.11
N ARG A 158 -20.79 22.30 -9.47
CA ARG A 158 -19.43 22.00 -9.03
C ARG A 158 -19.32 22.39 -7.57
N LEU A 159 -19.43 21.43 -6.69
CA LEU A 159 -19.03 21.59 -5.30
C LEU A 159 -17.49 21.51 -5.26
N SER A 160 -16.84 22.66 -5.10
CA SER A 160 -15.43 22.66 -4.75
C SER A 160 -15.31 22.29 -3.26
N LEU A 161 -14.68 21.18 -2.96
CA LEU A 161 -14.32 20.83 -1.60
C LEU A 161 -13.04 21.60 -1.25
N GLU A 162 -13.19 22.67 -0.46
CA GLU A 162 -12.06 23.36 0.14
C GLU A 162 -11.90 22.92 1.60
N SER A 163 -10.74 22.37 1.92
CA SER A 163 -10.41 22.01 3.31
C SER A 163 -10.14 23.26 4.13
N LEU A 164 -10.95 23.51 5.17
CA LEU A 164 -10.74 24.59 6.14
C LEU A 164 -9.45 24.42 6.96
N ALA A 165 -8.86 23.25 6.97
CA ALA A 165 -7.64 22.94 7.71
C ALA A 165 -6.35 23.16 6.90
N GLY A 166 -6.41 23.90 5.79
CA GLY A 166 -5.27 24.23 4.93
C GLY A 166 -4.55 23.00 4.40
N ASN A 167 -4.70 22.72 3.13
CA ASN A 167 -3.96 21.70 2.37
C ASN A 167 -4.10 20.23 2.84
N GLN A 168 -5.29 19.75 3.13
CA GLN A 168 -5.55 18.31 3.22
C GLN A 168 -6.16 17.83 1.90
N ASP A 169 -5.30 17.43 0.97
CA ASP A 169 -5.73 16.60 -0.13
C ASP A 169 -5.99 15.18 0.43
N ASN A 170 -7.21 14.94 0.88
CA ASN A 170 -7.73 13.58 1.10
C ASN A 170 -7.97 12.92 -0.27
N SER A 171 -7.01 13.07 -1.16
CA SER A 171 -7.08 12.43 -2.47
C SER A 171 -6.92 10.92 -2.28
N VAL A 172 -7.58 10.15 -3.12
CA VAL A 172 -7.39 8.69 -3.19
C VAL A 172 -5.90 8.34 -3.31
N GLN A 173 -5.12 9.20 -3.96
CA GLN A 173 -3.68 9.08 -4.11
C GLN A 173 -2.93 9.14 -2.76
N THR A 174 -3.30 10.06 -1.87
CA THR A 174 -2.72 10.14 -0.52
C THR A 174 -3.05 8.90 0.30
N LEU A 175 -4.28 8.39 0.21
CA LEU A 175 -4.68 7.14 0.87
C LEU A 175 -3.83 5.96 0.38
N ILE A 176 -3.68 5.81 -0.94
CA ILE A 176 -2.86 4.75 -1.54
C ILE A 176 -1.41 4.87 -1.07
N LEU A 177 -0.84 6.09 -1.07
CA LEU A 177 0.52 6.33 -0.57
C LEU A 177 0.68 5.89 0.89
N VAL A 178 -0.25 6.29 1.76
CA VAL A 178 -0.23 5.93 3.18
C VAL A 178 -0.26 4.42 3.38
N TYR A 179 -1.10 3.70 2.61
CA TYR A 179 -1.13 2.24 2.66
C TYR A 179 0.16 1.59 2.19
N ILE A 180 0.69 2.04 1.04
CA ILE A 180 1.92 1.49 0.48
C ILE A 180 3.09 1.72 1.44
N VAL A 181 3.28 2.96 1.91
CA VAL A 181 4.37 3.29 2.82
C VAL A 181 4.20 2.59 4.17
N GLY A 182 2.98 2.57 4.73
CA GLY A 182 2.68 1.83 5.96
C GLY A 182 2.99 0.34 5.85
N PHE A 183 2.66 -0.28 4.71
CA PHE A 183 2.96 -1.69 4.45
C PHE A 183 4.46 -1.95 4.27
N ILE A 184 5.18 -1.05 3.60
CA ILE A 184 6.64 -1.12 3.48
C ILE A 184 7.29 -0.99 4.86
N LEU A 185 6.84 -0.05 5.69
CA LEU A 185 7.32 0.10 7.07
C LEU A 185 7.07 -1.16 7.90
N TYR A 186 5.87 -1.72 7.80
CA TYR A 186 5.51 -2.98 8.46
C TYR A 186 6.46 -4.12 8.10
N ILE A 187 6.66 -4.37 6.79
CA ILE A 187 7.53 -5.44 6.31
C ILE A 187 8.99 -5.19 6.71
N ALA A 188 9.48 -3.96 6.53
CA ALA A 188 10.87 -3.63 6.81
C ALA A 188 11.20 -3.76 8.29
N VAL A 189 10.37 -3.20 9.18
CA VAL A 189 10.56 -3.30 10.63
C VAL A 189 10.51 -4.77 11.07
N MET A 190 9.54 -5.55 10.59
CA MET A 190 9.42 -6.96 10.92
C MET A 190 10.62 -7.77 10.43
N LEU A 191 11.01 -7.61 9.17
CA LEU A 191 12.10 -8.37 8.55
C LEU A 191 13.41 -8.14 9.28
N PHE A 192 13.82 -6.87 9.44
CA PHE A 192 15.11 -6.56 10.02
C PHE A 192 15.16 -6.85 11.52
N SER A 193 14.06 -6.68 12.26
CA SER A 193 14.01 -7.05 13.67
C SER A 193 14.09 -8.56 13.87
N THR A 194 13.42 -9.34 13.02
CA THR A 194 13.51 -10.81 13.03
C THR A 194 14.94 -11.28 12.72
N MET A 195 15.63 -10.61 11.78
CA MET A 195 17.05 -10.91 11.50
C MET A 195 17.94 -10.70 12.72
N VAL A 196 17.70 -9.66 13.54
CA VAL A 196 18.44 -9.44 14.79
C VAL A 196 18.26 -10.61 15.76
N ALA A 197 17.01 -11.02 16.00
CA ALA A 197 16.72 -12.13 16.92
C ALA A 197 17.31 -13.46 16.43
N GLN A 198 17.17 -13.75 15.13
CA GLN A 198 17.73 -14.98 14.54
C GLN A 198 19.25 -15.02 14.62
N ASP A 199 19.95 -13.94 14.35
CA ASP A 199 21.41 -13.87 14.45
C ASP A 199 21.88 -14.18 15.87
N ILE A 200 21.25 -13.57 16.86
CA ILE A 200 21.59 -13.78 18.26
C ILE A 200 21.35 -15.25 18.66
N ALA A 201 20.22 -15.82 18.25
CA ALA A 201 19.91 -17.22 18.54
C ALA A 201 20.87 -18.20 17.83
N VAL A 202 21.27 -17.94 16.60
CA VAL A 202 22.26 -18.73 15.86
C VAL A 202 23.60 -18.68 16.55
N GLU A 203 24.11 -17.53 16.95
CA GLU A 203 25.38 -17.38 17.63
C GLU A 203 25.39 -18.02 19.02
N LYS A 204 24.22 -17.99 19.71
CA LYS A 204 24.04 -18.68 20.99
C LYS A 204 24.05 -20.19 20.80
N SER A 205 23.23 -20.72 19.89
CA SER A 205 23.10 -22.17 19.64
C SER A 205 24.40 -22.83 19.11
N SER A 206 25.16 -22.06 18.33
CA SER A 206 26.49 -22.51 17.80
C SER A 206 27.67 -22.32 18.76
N ARG A 207 27.41 -21.81 19.98
CA ARG A 207 28.45 -21.48 21.00
C ARG A 207 29.47 -20.41 20.55
N VAL A 208 29.26 -19.79 19.41
CA VAL A 208 30.10 -18.65 18.93
C VAL A 208 30.03 -17.50 19.93
N MET A 209 28.88 -17.33 20.60
CA MET A 209 28.68 -16.33 21.61
C MET A 209 29.66 -16.45 22.78
N GLU A 210 30.03 -17.67 23.20
CA GLU A 210 31.04 -17.90 24.29
C GLU A 210 32.38 -17.29 23.91
N ILE A 211 32.82 -17.51 22.69
CA ILE A 211 34.10 -17.00 22.19
C ILE A 211 34.03 -15.47 22.04
N LEU A 212 32.96 -14.94 21.52
CA LEU A 212 32.81 -13.50 21.34
C LEU A 212 32.83 -12.75 22.67
N LEU A 213 32.14 -13.27 23.68
CA LEU A 213 32.06 -12.65 25.01
C LEU A 213 33.33 -12.68 25.83
N THR A 214 34.39 -13.41 25.41
CA THR A 214 35.74 -13.28 26.00
C THR A 214 36.41 -11.96 25.63
N THR A 215 36.02 -11.33 24.51
CA THR A 215 36.69 -10.14 23.98
C THR A 215 35.79 -8.88 23.95
N ILE A 216 34.48 -9.06 24.00
CA ILE A 216 33.50 -7.97 23.93
C ILE A 216 32.45 -8.10 25.02
N THR A 217 31.82 -6.98 25.38
CA THR A 217 30.67 -7.01 26.32
C THR A 217 29.39 -7.36 25.60
N PRO A 218 28.41 -8.01 26.29
CA PRO A 218 27.09 -8.29 25.71
C PRO A 218 26.39 -7.06 25.12
N VAL A 219 26.54 -5.89 25.74
CA VAL A 219 25.96 -4.62 25.25
C VAL A 219 26.63 -4.17 23.95
N GLN A 220 27.96 -4.31 23.83
CA GLN A 220 28.67 -3.99 22.59
C GLN A 220 28.21 -4.92 21.45
N HIS A 221 27.99 -6.19 21.75
CA HIS A 221 27.47 -7.16 20.82
C HIS A 221 26.07 -6.76 20.35
N LEU A 222 25.14 -6.51 21.27
CA LEU A 222 23.77 -6.09 20.99
C LEU A 222 23.71 -4.86 20.08
N ILE A 223 24.42 -3.79 20.46
CA ILE A 223 24.44 -2.54 19.68
C ILE A 223 25.06 -2.79 18.29
N GLY A 224 26.15 -3.54 18.23
CA GLY A 224 26.79 -3.87 16.95
C GLY A 224 25.86 -4.62 15.99
N LYS A 225 25.10 -5.60 16.50
CA LYS A 225 24.09 -6.34 15.71
C LYS A 225 22.97 -5.44 15.20
N ILE A 226 22.37 -4.65 16.09
CA ILE A 226 21.29 -3.72 15.70
C ILE A 226 21.81 -2.73 14.65
N VAL A 227 22.96 -2.11 14.85
CA VAL A 227 23.51 -1.15 13.87
C VAL A 227 23.86 -1.85 12.56
N GLY A 228 24.50 -3.03 12.61
CA GLY A 228 24.90 -3.78 11.41
C GLY A 228 23.69 -4.15 10.53
N ILE A 229 22.63 -4.70 11.13
CA ILE A 229 21.41 -5.07 10.41
C ILE A 229 20.63 -3.82 9.97
N GLY A 230 20.64 -2.75 10.77
CA GLY A 230 20.08 -1.46 10.35
C GLY A 230 20.73 -0.90 9.08
N LEU A 231 22.07 -1.01 8.96
CA LEU A 231 22.78 -0.63 7.74
C LEU A 231 22.37 -1.49 6.53
N VAL A 232 22.05 -2.76 6.72
CA VAL A 232 21.48 -3.61 5.65
C VAL A 232 20.15 -3.03 5.16
N GLY A 233 19.27 -2.61 6.09
CA GLY A 233 18.01 -1.97 5.77
C GLY A 233 18.18 -0.66 4.98
N VAL A 234 19.13 0.18 5.40
CA VAL A 234 19.47 1.41 4.67
C VAL A 234 19.99 1.10 3.27
N THR A 235 20.85 0.09 3.13
CA THR A 235 21.34 -0.33 1.79
C THR A 235 20.21 -0.81 0.89
N GLN A 236 19.27 -1.59 1.44
CA GLN A 236 18.10 -2.06 0.68
C GLN A 236 17.21 -0.90 0.26
N ALA A 237 16.93 0.04 1.17
CA ALA A 237 16.16 1.24 0.84
C ALA A 237 16.84 2.06 -0.26
N ALA A 238 18.15 2.32 -0.13
CA ALA A 238 18.91 3.05 -1.14
C ALA A 238 18.89 2.38 -2.51
N ALA A 239 18.97 1.05 -2.56
CA ALA A 239 18.90 0.30 -3.81
C ALA A 239 17.52 0.37 -4.46
N ILE A 240 16.43 0.30 -3.68
CA ILE A 240 15.05 0.44 -4.18
C ILE A 240 14.83 1.85 -4.73
N PHE A 241 15.23 2.90 -3.99
CA PHE A 241 15.15 4.28 -4.46
C PHE A 241 16.02 4.51 -5.70
N GLY A 242 17.21 3.91 -5.75
CA GLY A 242 18.08 3.96 -6.93
C GLY A 242 17.43 3.31 -8.15
N ALA A 243 16.75 2.16 -7.98
CA ALA A 243 16.02 1.50 -9.06
C ALA A 243 14.82 2.34 -9.54
N ALA A 244 14.09 2.97 -8.61
CA ALA A 244 12.99 3.87 -8.93
C ALA A 244 13.50 5.10 -9.72
N TYR A 245 14.57 5.72 -9.26
CA TYR A 245 15.17 6.87 -9.94
C TYR A 245 15.74 6.52 -11.32
N ALA A 246 16.36 5.36 -11.46
CA ALA A 246 16.83 4.85 -12.75
C ALA A 246 15.66 4.61 -13.73
N SER A 247 14.55 4.08 -13.23
CA SER A 247 13.31 3.89 -14.00
C SER A 247 12.78 5.23 -14.51
N TYR A 248 12.70 6.23 -13.65
CA TYR A 248 12.31 7.59 -14.02
C TYR A 248 13.22 8.19 -15.12
N GLY A 249 14.54 8.03 -14.98
CA GLY A 249 15.51 8.55 -15.95
C GLY A 249 15.43 7.89 -17.33
N ILE A 250 14.98 6.64 -17.43
CA ILE A 250 14.90 5.86 -18.68
C ILE A 250 13.55 6.06 -19.38
N PHE A 251 12.45 6.07 -18.64
CA PHE A 251 11.09 6.01 -19.18
C PHE A 251 10.25 7.28 -18.89
N GLY A 252 10.78 8.22 -18.11
CA GLY A 252 10.03 9.37 -17.59
C GLY A 252 9.10 8.96 -16.43
N ASP A 253 8.27 9.89 -15.96
CA ASP A 253 7.28 9.62 -14.92
C ASP A 253 5.97 9.12 -15.52
N SER A 254 5.95 7.86 -15.97
CA SER A 254 4.75 7.24 -16.54
C SER A 254 3.63 7.03 -15.51
N THR A 255 3.98 7.02 -14.21
CA THR A 255 3.04 6.79 -13.10
C THR A 255 2.65 8.06 -12.36
N GLY A 256 3.30 9.21 -12.64
CA GLY A 256 3.13 10.45 -11.88
C GLY A 256 3.64 10.38 -10.44
N VAL A 257 4.35 9.33 -10.06
CA VAL A 257 4.82 9.14 -8.67
C VAL A 257 5.88 10.17 -8.31
N PHE A 258 6.81 10.50 -9.21
CA PHE A 258 7.84 11.50 -8.93
C PHE A 258 7.29 12.91 -8.89
N ASP A 259 6.36 13.25 -9.80
CA ASP A 259 5.66 14.53 -9.78
C ASP A 259 4.87 14.66 -8.47
N PHE A 260 4.13 13.62 -8.09
CA PHE A 260 3.41 13.56 -6.82
C PHE A 260 4.35 13.70 -5.61
N LEU A 261 5.50 13.01 -5.59
CA LEU A 261 6.47 13.10 -4.49
C LEU A 261 7.24 14.43 -4.47
N SER A 262 7.35 15.13 -5.60
CA SER A 262 8.02 16.44 -5.69
C SER A 262 7.15 17.59 -5.18
N GLU A 263 5.85 17.43 -5.10
CA GLU A 263 4.94 18.41 -4.52
C GLU A 263 5.22 18.58 -3.02
N GLY A 264 5.47 19.81 -2.58
CA GLY A 264 6.10 20.21 -1.32
C GLY A 264 5.68 19.49 -0.02
N LYS A 265 4.47 18.94 0.08
CA LYS A 265 4.03 18.12 1.23
C LYS A 265 4.46 16.66 1.12
N ASN A 266 4.46 16.12 -0.07
CA ASN A 266 4.77 14.72 -0.31
C ASN A 266 6.28 14.44 -0.18
N SER A 267 7.13 15.45 -0.39
CA SER A 267 8.57 15.35 -0.09
C SER A 267 8.84 15.16 1.41
N GLN A 268 8.00 15.74 2.28
CA GLN A 268 8.08 15.50 3.73
C GLN A 268 7.71 14.06 4.10
N ALA A 269 6.82 13.42 3.34
CA ALA A 269 6.37 12.05 3.58
C ALA A 269 7.54 11.06 3.64
N ILE A 270 8.51 11.21 2.74
CA ILE A 270 9.69 10.32 2.68
C ILE A 270 10.57 10.50 3.93
N ILE A 271 10.79 11.75 4.37
CA ILE A 271 11.59 12.04 5.57
C ILE A 271 10.90 11.49 6.81
N LEU A 272 9.59 11.70 6.93
CA LEU A 272 8.82 11.20 8.06
C LEU A 272 8.75 9.67 8.07
N ALA A 273 8.61 9.03 6.92
CA ALA A 273 8.68 7.57 6.78
C ALA A 273 10.06 7.03 7.20
N ALA A 274 11.15 7.72 6.83
CA ALA A 274 12.50 7.34 7.26
C ALA A 274 12.66 7.45 8.78
N ILE A 275 12.14 8.51 9.41
CA ILE A 275 12.15 8.68 10.88
C ILE A 275 11.36 7.55 11.53
N CYS A 276 10.15 7.24 11.03
CA CYS A 276 9.31 6.15 11.52
C CYS A 276 9.99 4.80 11.36
N PHE A 277 10.68 4.57 10.23
CA PHE A 277 11.46 3.35 10.03
C PHE A 277 12.58 3.23 11.06
N VAL A 278 13.40 4.26 11.24
CA VAL A 278 14.54 4.19 12.17
C VAL A 278 14.07 3.96 13.61
N LEU A 279 13.09 4.72 14.08
CA LEU A 279 12.60 4.60 15.46
C LEU A 279 11.80 3.30 15.68
N GLY A 280 10.96 2.91 14.71
CA GLY A 280 10.28 1.62 14.74
C GLY A 280 11.27 0.46 14.72
N TYR A 281 12.24 0.47 13.81
CA TYR A 281 13.29 -0.53 13.73
C TYR A 281 14.06 -0.64 15.05
N LEU A 282 14.47 0.46 15.66
CA LEU A 282 15.21 0.44 16.93
C LEU A 282 14.39 -0.20 18.05
N LEU A 283 13.14 0.18 18.22
CA LEU A 283 12.27 -0.39 19.23
C LEU A 283 12.07 -1.90 19.05
N TYR A 284 11.67 -2.30 17.85
CA TYR A 284 11.41 -3.69 17.53
C TYR A 284 12.67 -4.56 17.57
N SER A 285 13.82 -4.01 17.15
CA SER A 285 15.10 -4.72 17.19
C SER A 285 15.61 -4.93 18.60
N VAL A 286 15.45 -3.96 19.49
CA VAL A 286 15.79 -4.13 20.92
C VAL A 286 14.93 -5.24 21.53
N THR A 287 13.62 -5.22 21.28
CA THR A 287 12.72 -6.26 21.78
C THR A 287 13.08 -7.63 21.18
N ALA A 288 13.30 -7.70 19.87
CA ALA A 288 13.69 -8.91 19.15
C ALA A 288 15.02 -9.49 19.67
N ALA A 289 15.99 -8.64 19.99
CA ALA A 289 17.26 -9.05 20.55
C ALA A 289 17.12 -9.65 21.95
N ILE A 290 16.27 -9.06 22.79
CA ILE A 290 15.95 -9.59 24.11
C ILE A 290 15.30 -10.97 23.98
N LEU A 291 14.29 -11.09 23.11
CA LEU A 291 13.62 -12.37 22.85
C LEU A 291 14.58 -13.41 22.29
N GLY A 292 15.43 -13.04 21.31
CA GLY A 292 16.45 -13.92 20.72
C GLY A 292 17.49 -14.40 21.73
N SER A 293 17.79 -13.62 22.78
CA SER A 293 18.75 -14.03 23.81
C SER A 293 18.22 -15.10 24.76
N VAL A 294 16.91 -15.19 24.94
CA VAL A 294 16.26 -16.11 25.89
C VAL A 294 16.11 -17.51 25.30
N VAL A 295 15.90 -17.62 23.99
CA VAL A 295 15.65 -18.90 23.30
C VAL A 295 16.92 -19.71 23.07
N SER A 296 16.76 -21.00 22.88
CA SER A 296 17.85 -21.94 22.63
C SER A 296 18.00 -22.36 21.17
N SER A 297 16.99 -22.09 20.34
CA SER A 297 16.97 -22.48 18.93
C SER A 297 16.33 -21.42 18.03
N VAL A 298 16.68 -21.45 16.74
CA VAL A 298 16.10 -20.55 15.72
C VAL A 298 14.60 -20.82 15.54
N GLN A 299 14.14 -22.04 15.72
CA GLN A 299 12.74 -22.41 15.64
C GLN A 299 11.92 -21.73 16.74
N GLU A 300 12.43 -21.68 17.95
CA GLU A 300 11.78 -20.97 19.07
C GLU A 300 11.72 -19.44 18.81
N VAL A 301 12.73 -18.87 18.16
CA VAL A 301 12.69 -17.45 17.75
C VAL A 301 11.44 -17.16 16.92
N GLN A 302 11.14 -18.00 15.93
CA GLN A 302 9.99 -17.79 15.05
C GLN A 302 8.67 -17.77 15.83
N GLN A 303 8.52 -18.62 16.85
CA GLN A 303 7.33 -18.60 17.70
C GLN A 303 7.23 -17.33 18.54
N LEU A 304 8.34 -16.85 19.11
CA LEU A 304 8.34 -15.61 19.89
C LEU A 304 8.13 -14.35 19.04
N MET A 305 8.45 -14.40 17.75
CA MET A 305 8.22 -13.26 16.84
C MET A 305 6.75 -12.90 16.70
N TYR A 306 5.82 -13.82 16.98
CA TYR A 306 4.38 -13.46 17.03
C TYR A 306 4.07 -12.33 18.02
N ILE A 307 4.85 -12.21 19.11
CA ILE A 307 4.72 -11.10 20.07
C ILE A 307 4.94 -9.73 19.39
N LEU A 308 5.83 -9.68 18.39
CA LEU A 308 6.13 -8.47 17.62
C LEU A 308 5.19 -8.28 16.42
N ILE A 309 4.73 -9.37 15.83
CA ILE A 309 3.81 -9.35 14.69
C ILE A 309 2.44 -8.77 15.09
N ILE A 310 1.92 -9.14 16.25
CA ILE A 310 0.59 -8.72 16.71
C ILE A 310 0.45 -7.18 16.79
N PRO A 311 1.34 -6.42 17.46
CA PRO A 311 1.26 -4.95 17.46
C PRO A 311 1.36 -4.34 16.06
N LEU A 312 2.24 -4.87 15.20
CA LEU A 312 2.35 -4.40 13.82
C LEU A 312 1.07 -4.63 13.02
N PHE A 313 0.43 -5.78 13.21
CA PHE A 313 -0.86 -6.09 12.58
C PHE A 313 -1.97 -5.14 13.07
N ILE A 314 -2.01 -4.88 14.39
CA ILE A 314 -2.94 -3.92 14.98
C ILE A 314 -2.69 -2.51 14.40
N ALA A 315 -1.42 -2.10 14.24
CA ALA A 315 -1.09 -0.81 13.63
C ALA A 315 -1.64 -0.69 12.19
N MET A 316 -1.47 -1.72 11.37
CA MET A 316 -2.03 -1.76 10.01
C MET A 316 -3.56 -1.73 10.00
N PHE A 317 -4.19 -2.43 10.94
CA PHE A 317 -5.65 -2.38 11.10
C PHE A 317 -6.14 -0.98 11.49
N MET A 318 -5.40 -0.26 12.36
CA MET A 318 -5.71 1.14 12.70
C MET A 318 -5.58 2.08 11.48
N VAL A 319 -4.59 1.85 10.61
CA VAL A 319 -4.47 2.59 9.34
C VAL A 319 -5.68 2.34 8.44
N MET A 320 -6.18 1.10 8.39
CA MET A 320 -7.38 0.78 7.63
C MET A 320 -8.61 1.53 8.17
N ILE A 321 -8.78 1.61 9.48
CA ILE A 321 -9.88 2.39 10.10
C ILE A 321 -9.75 3.89 9.75
N LEU A 322 -8.54 4.45 9.80
CA LEU A 322 -8.29 5.84 9.40
C LEU A 322 -8.76 6.13 7.97
N ALA A 323 -8.50 5.21 7.06
CA ALA A 323 -8.83 5.38 5.64
C ALA A 323 -10.34 5.32 5.34
N THR A 324 -11.16 4.70 6.20
CA THR A 324 -12.62 4.63 6.00
C THR A 324 -13.36 5.94 6.31
N GLY A 325 -12.64 7.03 6.66
CA GLY A 325 -13.25 8.30 7.08
C GLY A 325 -13.87 8.27 8.49
N LEU A 326 -13.85 7.12 9.17
CA LEU A 326 -14.18 6.99 10.60
C LEU A 326 -12.99 7.43 11.48
N GLY A 327 -12.04 8.07 10.89
CA GLY A 327 -10.62 8.13 11.23
C GLY A 327 -10.23 8.91 12.48
N SER A 328 -10.94 9.91 12.94
CA SER A 328 -10.52 10.62 14.16
C SER A 328 -11.26 10.15 15.41
N ASN A 329 -11.39 8.81 15.57
CA ASN A 329 -11.92 8.28 16.79
C ASN A 329 -10.82 8.22 17.88
N GLN A 330 -11.23 8.16 19.16
CA GLN A 330 -10.29 8.09 20.27
C GLN A 330 -9.30 6.93 20.18
N ALA A 331 -9.69 5.81 19.59
CA ALA A 331 -8.84 4.62 19.43
C ALA A 331 -7.64 4.89 18.53
N THR A 332 -7.82 5.55 17.39
CA THR A 332 -6.73 5.90 16.47
C THR A 332 -5.81 6.98 17.04
N ILE A 333 -6.38 7.91 17.82
CA ILE A 333 -5.58 8.92 18.53
C ILE A 333 -4.70 8.25 19.58
N ILE A 334 -5.25 7.42 20.45
CA ILE A 334 -4.51 6.74 21.52
C ILE A 334 -3.45 5.81 20.91
N SER A 335 -3.82 4.99 19.94
CA SER A 335 -2.89 4.03 19.31
C SER A 335 -1.68 4.71 18.66
N SER A 336 -1.83 5.93 18.14
CA SER A 336 -0.72 6.67 17.55
C SER A 336 0.36 7.13 18.54
N TYR A 337 0.09 7.09 19.85
CA TYR A 337 1.08 7.38 20.91
C TYR A 337 1.61 6.12 21.60
N ILE A 338 1.05 4.94 21.33
CA ILE A 338 1.57 3.66 21.84
C ILE A 338 2.85 3.31 21.07
N PRO A 339 4.02 3.15 21.73
CA PRO A 339 5.31 3.04 21.04
C PRO A 339 5.38 1.99 19.93
N TYR A 340 4.81 0.79 20.15
CA TYR A 340 4.80 -0.27 19.14
C TYR A 340 3.88 0.01 17.94
N LEU A 341 2.86 0.83 18.09
CA LEU A 341 1.91 1.18 17.04
C LEU A 341 2.29 2.50 16.34
N SER A 342 2.90 3.39 17.13
CA SER A 342 3.16 4.78 16.80
C SER A 342 3.85 4.99 15.43
N PRO A 343 4.91 4.28 15.04
CA PRO A 343 5.62 4.55 13.78
C PRO A 343 4.73 4.45 12.54
N ILE A 344 3.76 3.53 12.55
CA ILE A 344 2.86 3.31 11.41
C ILE A 344 1.60 4.19 11.54
N VAL A 345 0.96 4.18 12.72
CA VAL A 345 -0.32 4.88 12.91
C VAL A 345 -0.14 6.40 12.91
N MET A 346 0.92 6.92 13.53
CA MET A 346 1.17 8.36 13.56
C MET A 346 1.59 8.88 12.18
N TYR A 347 2.37 8.10 11.42
CA TYR A 347 2.67 8.41 10.03
C TYR A 347 1.38 8.57 9.21
N ALA A 348 0.49 7.60 9.31
CA ALA A 348 -0.79 7.62 8.59
C ALA A 348 -1.65 8.83 9.00
N ARG A 349 -1.79 9.09 10.31
CA ARG A 349 -2.55 10.23 10.83
C ARG A 349 -1.99 11.58 10.35
N TYR A 350 -0.68 11.71 10.33
CA TYR A 350 -0.05 12.94 9.83
C TYR A 350 -0.31 13.14 8.33
N MET A 351 -0.10 12.10 7.54
CA MET A 351 -0.30 12.18 6.09
C MET A 351 -1.76 12.46 5.69
N LEU A 352 -2.71 11.89 6.44
CA LEU A 352 -4.13 12.13 6.26
C LEU A 352 -4.61 13.46 6.91
N GLY A 353 -3.69 14.19 7.56
CA GLY A 353 -3.95 15.50 8.15
C GLY A 353 -4.67 15.48 9.49
N ASP A 354 -4.86 14.31 10.09
CA ASP A 354 -5.46 14.14 11.42
C ASP A 354 -4.50 14.46 12.58
N ALA A 355 -3.23 14.69 12.28
CA ALA A 355 -2.23 15.04 13.28
C ALA A 355 -1.32 16.18 12.79
N SER A 356 -0.93 17.07 13.70
CA SER A 356 0.05 18.12 13.44
C SER A 356 1.49 17.57 13.52
N LEU A 357 2.45 18.30 12.93
CA LEU A 357 3.86 17.96 13.04
C LEU A 357 4.35 17.92 14.50
N ASN A 358 3.80 18.77 15.37
CA ASN A 358 4.11 18.75 16.80
C ASN A 358 3.62 17.45 17.46
N ALA A 359 2.42 16.98 17.11
CA ALA A 359 1.89 15.70 17.59
C ALA A 359 2.76 14.53 17.12
N PHE A 360 3.20 14.56 15.86
CA PHE A 360 4.15 13.60 15.30
C PHE A 360 5.47 13.58 16.08
N ALA A 361 6.07 14.76 16.31
CA ALA A 361 7.32 14.87 17.07
C ALA A 361 7.20 14.34 18.51
N VAL A 362 6.08 14.64 19.18
CA VAL A 362 5.81 14.11 20.53
C VAL A 362 5.70 12.59 20.52
N ALA A 363 4.96 12.01 19.57
CA ALA A 363 4.82 10.56 19.49
C ALA A 363 6.15 9.86 19.20
N MET A 364 6.97 10.41 18.30
CA MET A 364 8.31 9.89 18.02
C MET A 364 9.24 10.06 19.22
N GLY A 365 9.12 11.14 19.97
CA GLY A 365 9.82 11.36 21.24
C GLY A 365 9.44 10.31 22.31
N ILE A 366 8.16 10.01 22.46
CA ILE A 366 7.67 8.94 23.35
C ILE A 366 8.24 7.59 22.93
N ASN A 367 8.23 7.27 21.62
CA ASN A 367 8.81 6.04 21.09
C ASN A 367 10.30 5.91 21.41
N LEU A 368 11.07 6.98 21.21
CA LEU A 368 12.51 7.00 21.50
C LEU A 368 12.79 6.80 23.00
N VAL A 369 12.09 7.52 23.87
CA VAL A 369 12.23 7.39 25.33
C VAL A 369 11.88 5.97 25.78
N PHE A 370 10.78 5.43 25.29
CA PHE A 370 10.37 4.05 25.58
C PHE A 370 11.42 3.04 25.13
N THR A 371 12.00 3.21 23.92
CA THR A 371 13.07 2.37 23.40
C THR A 371 14.32 2.41 24.30
N MET A 372 14.70 3.59 24.78
CA MET A 372 15.83 3.74 25.71
C MET A 372 15.57 3.05 27.06
N ILE A 373 14.36 3.20 27.60
CA ILE A 373 13.98 2.50 28.83
C ILE A 373 14.00 0.99 28.63
N LEU A 374 13.43 0.51 27.52
CA LEU A 374 13.43 -0.91 27.18
C LEU A 374 14.85 -1.46 27.01
N ALA A 375 15.72 -0.74 26.33
CA ALA A 375 17.11 -1.11 26.16
C ALA A 375 17.87 -1.18 27.51
N PHE A 376 17.59 -0.22 28.39
CA PHE A 376 18.20 -0.20 29.73
C PHE A 376 17.73 -1.37 30.60
N LEU A 377 16.42 -1.62 30.67
CA LEU A 377 15.85 -2.74 31.42
C LEU A 377 16.17 -4.09 30.79
N GLY A 378 16.11 -4.16 29.46
CA GLY A 378 16.38 -5.36 28.69
C GLY A 378 17.85 -5.79 28.70
N LYS A 379 18.77 -4.88 29.01
CA LYS A 379 20.21 -5.19 29.13
C LYS A 379 20.46 -6.35 30.10
N SER A 380 19.82 -6.36 31.25
CA SER A 380 20.00 -7.41 32.27
C SER A 380 19.45 -8.75 31.79
N VAL A 381 18.29 -8.75 31.12
CA VAL A 381 17.70 -9.95 30.53
C VAL A 381 18.58 -10.48 29.40
N TYR A 382 19.06 -9.60 28.53
CA TYR A 382 19.96 -9.95 27.44
C TYR A 382 21.28 -10.57 27.97
N GLN A 383 21.88 -9.95 28.97
CA GLN A 383 23.11 -10.48 29.62
C GLN A 383 22.88 -11.85 30.24
N GLY A 384 21.80 -12.01 31.02
CA GLY A 384 21.46 -13.31 31.61
C GLY A 384 21.13 -14.36 30.54
N GLY A 385 20.33 -14.02 29.56
CA GLY A 385 19.89 -14.93 28.49
C GLY A 385 21.02 -15.47 27.63
N VAL A 386 22.04 -14.65 27.35
CA VAL A 386 23.20 -15.04 26.55
C VAL A 386 24.12 -16.01 27.28
N PHE A 387 24.16 -15.99 28.63
CA PHE A 387 25.01 -16.90 29.44
C PHE A 387 24.29 -18.19 29.85
N ILE A 388 22.96 -18.26 29.71
CA ILE A 388 22.21 -19.48 30.07
C ILE A 388 22.18 -20.42 28.87
N TYR A 389 22.92 -21.51 28.98
CA TYR A 389 22.86 -22.67 28.07
C TYR A 389 21.97 -23.72 28.73
N SER A 390 20.80 -23.95 28.18
CA SER A 390 19.90 -25.05 28.58
C SER A 390 20.16 -26.28 27.75
#